data_89ae688049f0e20344c33a4c568e9447
#
_entry.id   89ae688049f0e20344c33a4c568e9447
#
_cell.length_a   1.000
_cell.length_b   1.000
_cell.length_c   1.000
_cell.angle_alpha   90.00
_cell.angle_beta   90.00
_cell.angle_gamma   90.00
#
_symmetry.space_group_name_H-M   'P 1'
#
loop_
_entity.id
_entity.type
_entity.pdbx_description
1 polymer ?
#
loop_
_entity_poly.entity_id
_entity_poly.type
_entity_poly.pdbx_seq_one_letter_code
_entity_poly.pdbx_strand_id
1 'polypeptide(L)'
;IGGGTYGRIVLGQHKFKDVLASGARVISYDNPSDPTAEKTATALLYSDIAEKNNFDSENKTVSYYLFTKCEHKNEDGSYAFNDSGICKYCNSEFAASVSYTVDGSAKTELFGDIYDAFDKANEAGTATITLCRDIADSEIAHEINVTGNVTLALNGKTLGATDKAKKIYICGSTLTVNGNGKVWSAIEAKPDSKLTITNGEYYDVYALSDSEVVILDGIIDCLSVYGTGKAEVSGGKFKYLFMYNGKAIESVLADGYAYKNADGTWLSIDEREKDSYLGGSKGALSVEEAPIKSASIAWADEGTPVIYRNGAKKLKVNVTCDVADTSKRITYSDYVNGNNRSKDSKLSVNWYMVFGYKIGEIVAEDGEVEYYTVLKCDGYEYKSNVLKFTLATCSHPEDSFNNETDGLVFCGICDLLIEAEVVDADGKSLGYAGLNRAIKLAQENEGSTVKLISERVPASITVTGGKFTVDFNGKEAYYQFTVNGGDVTFTSSAVQDVSNQNLPSGITVNGTDAKVTIDGKIKLGSVTISSGALAVNSAESYIKELSINGGKTVVNGANIDALKANGGDTVINYVT
;
A
#
# COMPACT_ATOMS: atom_id res chain seq x y z
N ILE A 1 -31.07 47.92 -39.84
CA ILE A 1 -31.28 48.90 -38.77
C ILE A 1 -30.41 48.59 -37.61
N GLY A 2 -29.33 49.28 -37.35
CA GLY A 2 -28.38 49.08 -36.27
C GLY A 2 -28.44 50.13 -35.15
N GLY A 3 -29.18 51.18 -35.34
CA GLY A 3 -29.31 52.26 -34.37
C GLY A 3 -30.38 53.28 -34.75
N GLY A 4 -30.78 54.13 -33.80
CA GLY A 4 -31.73 55.24 -33.98
C GLY A 4 -33.00 55.07 -33.15
N THR A 5 -33.75 56.13 -33.02
CA THR A 5 -35.03 56.24 -32.32
C THR A 5 -36.16 56.42 -33.30
N TYR A 6 -37.17 55.59 -33.23
CA TYR A 6 -38.27 55.55 -34.17
C TYR A 6 -39.62 55.50 -33.48
N GLY A 7 -40.53 56.36 -33.79
CA GLY A 7 -41.91 56.27 -33.35
C GLY A 7 -42.71 55.23 -34.15
N ARG A 8 -42.37 55.05 -35.43
CA ARG A 8 -43.03 54.12 -36.33
C ARG A 8 -42.02 53.55 -37.35
N ILE A 9 -42.04 52.23 -37.54
CA ILE A 9 -41.32 51.56 -38.63
C ILE A 9 -42.28 50.58 -39.30
N VAL A 10 -42.37 50.68 -40.63
CA VAL A 10 -43.17 49.78 -41.45
C VAL A 10 -42.27 49.21 -42.55
N LEU A 11 -42.10 47.94 -42.62
CA LEU A 11 -41.18 47.22 -43.50
C LEU A 11 -41.85 46.59 -44.72
N GLY A 12 -43.17 46.78 -44.89
CA GLY A 12 -43.93 46.22 -46.00
C GLY A 12 -43.93 44.73 -46.00
N GLN A 13 -43.28 44.13 -46.99
CA GLN A 13 -43.17 42.65 -47.10
C GLN A 13 -41.97 42.09 -46.35
N HIS A 14 -41.02 42.93 -45.87
CA HIS A 14 -39.84 42.46 -45.08
C HIS A 14 -40.19 42.31 -43.60
N LYS A 15 -39.44 41.44 -42.94
CA LYS A 15 -39.54 41.22 -41.50
C LYS A 15 -38.33 41.84 -40.81
N PHE A 16 -38.44 42.09 -39.49
CA PHE A 16 -37.33 42.63 -38.71
C PHE A 16 -36.07 41.78 -38.75
N LYS A 17 -36.20 40.44 -38.78
CA LYS A 17 -35.07 39.54 -38.94
C LYS A 17 -34.23 39.82 -40.22
N ASP A 18 -34.86 40.35 -41.25
CA ASP A 18 -34.21 40.61 -42.55
C ASP A 18 -33.48 41.98 -42.59
N VAL A 19 -33.80 42.87 -41.66
CA VAL A 19 -33.31 44.27 -41.69
C VAL A 19 -32.62 44.72 -40.40
N LEU A 20 -32.77 43.96 -39.31
CA LEU A 20 -32.08 44.28 -38.09
C LEU A 20 -30.58 43.96 -38.25
N ALA A 21 -29.72 44.92 -37.91
CA ALA A 21 -28.29 44.71 -37.97
C ALA A 21 -27.87 43.66 -36.94
N SER A 22 -26.89 42.83 -37.29
CA SER A 22 -26.28 41.87 -36.37
C SER A 22 -25.82 42.58 -35.08
N GLY A 23 -26.14 41.99 -33.92
CA GLY A 23 -25.81 42.58 -32.63
C GLY A 23 -26.60 43.80 -32.20
N ALA A 24 -27.68 44.19 -32.95
CA ALA A 24 -28.58 45.24 -32.53
C ALA A 24 -29.75 44.70 -31.70
N ARG A 25 -30.19 45.44 -30.69
CA ARG A 25 -31.40 45.14 -29.88
C ARG A 25 -32.40 46.28 -30.01
N VAL A 26 -33.66 45.98 -29.67
CA VAL A 26 -34.75 46.96 -29.67
C VAL A 26 -35.24 47.14 -28.24
N ILE A 27 -35.38 48.39 -27.83
CA ILE A 27 -35.93 48.77 -26.53
C ILE A 27 -37.20 49.58 -26.82
N SER A 28 -38.33 49.19 -26.28
CA SER A 28 -39.54 49.99 -26.27
C SER A 28 -39.59 50.89 -25.04
N TYR A 29 -40.03 52.09 -25.21
CA TYR A 29 -40.29 53.04 -24.12
C TYR A 29 -41.77 53.27 -23.97
N ASP A 30 -42.30 52.98 -22.80
CA ASP A 30 -43.71 53.13 -22.50
C ASP A 30 -44.15 54.59 -22.60
N ASN A 31 -45.46 54.78 -22.87
CA ASN A 31 -46.09 56.09 -22.84
C ASN A 31 -46.79 56.26 -21.49
N PRO A 32 -46.17 56.93 -20.50
CA PRO A 32 -46.75 57.06 -19.18
C PRO A 32 -48.05 57.86 -19.19
N SER A 33 -48.97 57.54 -18.34
CA SER A 33 -50.23 58.27 -18.19
C SER A 33 -50.01 59.75 -17.73
N ASP A 34 -48.92 59.95 -16.99
CA ASP A 34 -48.41 61.27 -16.59
C ASP A 34 -47.25 61.66 -17.53
N PRO A 35 -47.42 62.75 -18.36
CA PRO A 35 -46.39 63.18 -19.30
C PRO A 35 -45.11 63.68 -18.63
N THR A 36 -45.11 63.86 -17.31
CA THR A 36 -43.93 64.30 -16.57
C THR A 36 -43.18 63.10 -15.94
N ALA A 37 -43.77 61.89 -15.95
CA ALA A 37 -43.15 60.70 -15.43
C ALA A 37 -42.04 60.18 -16.37
N GLU A 38 -41.03 59.61 -15.80
CA GLU A 38 -39.93 58.96 -16.52
C GLU A 38 -40.46 57.75 -17.30
N LYS A 39 -40.06 57.62 -18.57
CA LYS A 39 -40.55 56.55 -19.43
C LYS A 39 -39.84 55.25 -19.09
N THR A 40 -40.58 54.21 -18.82
CA THR A 40 -40.05 52.88 -18.52
C THR A 40 -39.52 52.23 -19.82
N ALA A 41 -38.28 51.77 -19.77
CA ALA A 41 -37.63 51.08 -20.88
C ALA A 41 -37.80 49.55 -20.73
N THR A 42 -38.24 48.89 -21.80
CA THR A 42 -38.34 47.43 -21.85
C THR A 42 -37.59 46.87 -23.05
N ALA A 43 -36.58 46.04 -22.82
CA ALA A 43 -35.85 45.36 -23.89
C ALA A 43 -36.73 44.27 -24.52
N LEU A 44 -36.95 44.33 -25.82
CA LEU A 44 -37.80 43.37 -26.53
C LEU A 44 -37.00 42.10 -26.87
N LEU A 45 -37.62 40.95 -26.68
CA LEU A 45 -37.02 39.66 -27.08
C LEU A 45 -36.99 39.57 -28.61
N TYR A 46 -35.88 39.04 -29.16
CA TYR A 46 -35.75 38.83 -30.61
C TYR A 46 -36.86 37.94 -31.17
N SER A 47 -37.24 36.87 -30.46
CA SER A 47 -38.36 35.99 -30.83
C SER A 47 -39.67 36.74 -31.05
N ASP A 48 -39.90 37.80 -30.29
CA ASP A 48 -41.15 38.53 -30.32
C ASP A 48 -41.23 39.56 -31.47
N ILE A 49 -40.06 39.93 -31.98
CA ILE A 49 -39.94 40.96 -33.02
C ILE A 49 -39.55 40.44 -34.40
N ALA A 50 -38.82 39.31 -34.48
CA ALA A 50 -38.19 38.79 -35.71
C ALA A 50 -39.18 38.65 -36.88
N GLU A 51 -40.36 38.19 -36.64
CA GLU A 51 -41.39 37.96 -37.65
C GLU A 51 -42.34 39.16 -37.86
N LYS A 52 -42.19 40.23 -37.07
CA LYS A 52 -42.96 41.44 -37.26
C LYS A 52 -42.48 42.24 -38.48
N ASN A 53 -43.38 42.93 -39.15
CA ASN A 53 -43.10 43.84 -40.26
C ASN A 53 -43.44 45.28 -39.93
N ASN A 54 -43.99 45.56 -38.76
CA ASN A 54 -44.24 46.90 -38.27
C ASN A 54 -44.04 47.08 -36.80
N PHE A 55 -43.57 48.23 -36.41
CA PHE A 55 -43.63 48.76 -35.05
C PHE A 55 -44.34 50.06 -35.10
N ASP A 56 -45.42 50.26 -34.37
CA ASP A 56 -46.26 51.45 -34.35
C ASP A 56 -46.52 51.89 -32.92
N SER A 57 -46.15 53.08 -32.57
CA SER A 57 -46.46 53.72 -31.30
C SER A 57 -47.87 54.30 -31.24
N GLU A 58 -48.65 54.22 -32.34
CA GLU A 58 -50.05 54.77 -32.39
C GLU A 58 -51.01 54.03 -31.45
N ASN A 59 -50.69 52.83 -30.94
CA ASN A 59 -51.47 52.09 -29.94
C ASN A 59 -51.35 52.61 -28.50
N LYS A 60 -50.79 53.81 -28.30
CA LYS A 60 -50.76 54.59 -27.04
C LYS A 60 -50.00 53.93 -25.87
N THR A 61 -49.53 52.73 -26.03
CA THR A 61 -48.77 52.01 -24.96
C THR A 61 -47.26 52.17 -25.05
N VAL A 62 -46.73 52.52 -26.26
CA VAL A 62 -45.28 52.69 -26.50
C VAL A 62 -45.06 54.10 -27.08
N SER A 63 -44.12 54.85 -26.52
CA SER A 63 -43.76 56.17 -26.93
C SER A 63 -42.85 56.14 -28.17
N TYR A 64 -41.83 55.32 -28.16
CA TYR A 64 -40.89 55.09 -29.24
C TYR A 64 -40.09 53.81 -29.05
N TYR A 65 -39.40 53.39 -30.10
CA TYR A 65 -38.48 52.24 -30.08
C TYR A 65 -37.05 52.80 -30.33
N LEU A 66 -36.13 52.36 -29.45
CA LEU A 66 -34.71 52.61 -29.56
C LEU A 66 -34.01 51.38 -30.13
N PHE A 67 -33.35 51.53 -31.27
CA PHE A 67 -32.45 50.51 -31.80
C PHE A 67 -31.03 50.88 -31.39
N THR A 68 -30.35 49.97 -30.73
CA THR A 68 -29.02 50.18 -30.17
C THR A 68 -28.18 48.92 -30.24
N LYS A 69 -26.87 49.05 -30.06
CA LYS A 69 -25.98 47.92 -29.91
C LYS A 69 -26.43 47.09 -28.70
N CYS A 70 -26.50 45.80 -28.87
CA CYS A 70 -26.84 44.89 -27.79
C CYS A 70 -25.62 44.69 -26.87
N GLU A 71 -25.81 44.86 -25.58
CA GLU A 71 -24.78 44.57 -24.57
C GLU A 71 -24.83 43.12 -24.08
N HIS A 72 -25.79 42.34 -24.57
CA HIS A 72 -25.99 40.92 -24.28
C HIS A 72 -26.25 40.63 -22.80
N LYS A 73 -26.77 41.60 -22.04
CA LYS A 73 -27.03 41.50 -20.61
C LYS A 73 -28.50 41.71 -20.28
N ASN A 74 -28.96 41.02 -19.25
CA ASN A 74 -30.23 41.29 -18.57
C ASN A 74 -30.13 42.56 -17.72
N GLU A 75 -31.24 42.99 -17.16
CA GLU A 75 -31.30 44.15 -16.27
C GLU A 75 -30.51 43.95 -14.97
N ASP A 76 -30.39 42.71 -14.51
CA ASP A 76 -29.60 42.31 -13.32
C ASP A 76 -28.08 42.20 -13.60
N GLY A 77 -27.65 42.50 -14.84
CA GLY A 77 -26.25 42.41 -15.25
C GLY A 77 -25.77 41.00 -15.68
N SER A 78 -26.59 39.97 -15.50
CA SER A 78 -26.31 38.63 -16.00
C SER A 78 -26.36 38.55 -17.53
N TYR A 79 -25.70 37.56 -18.14
CA TYR A 79 -25.77 37.39 -19.59
C TYR A 79 -27.13 36.88 -20.05
N ALA A 80 -27.61 37.45 -21.13
CA ALA A 80 -28.93 37.19 -21.69
C ALA A 80 -28.93 36.09 -22.76
N PHE A 81 -28.25 34.93 -22.48
CA PHE A 81 -28.15 33.80 -23.40
C PHE A 81 -29.12 32.69 -23.02
N ASN A 82 -29.56 31.96 -24.05
CA ASN A 82 -30.19 30.65 -23.87
C ASN A 82 -29.11 29.56 -23.81
N ASP A 83 -29.54 28.29 -23.64
CA ASP A 83 -28.63 27.14 -23.54
C ASP A 83 -27.78 26.89 -24.80
N SER A 84 -28.14 27.44 -25.92
CA SER A 84 -27.39 27.40 -27.19
C SER A 84 -26.41 28.57 -27.37
N GLY A 85 -26.18 29.41 -26.36
CA GLY A 85 -25.30 30.57 -26.44
C GLY A 85 -25.86 31.72 -27.29
N ILE A 86 -27.17 31.70 -27.57
CA ILE A 86 -27.83 32.72 -28.42
C ILE A 86 -28.42 33.79 -27.51
N CYS A 87 -28.04 35.06 -27.80
CA CYS A 87 -28.60 36.18 -27.08
C CYS A 87 -30.09 36.35 -27.38
N LYS A 88 -30.89 36.36 -26.33
CA LYS A 88 -32.37 36.50 -26.47
C LYS A 88 -32.84 37.84 -27.03
N TYR A 89 -31.99 38.86 -27.04
CA TYR A 89 -32.34 40.20 -27.51
C TYR A 89 -31.92 40.48 -28.94
N CYS A 90 -30.79 39.95 -29.42
CA CYS A 90 -30.24 40.28 -30.76
C CYS A 90 -29.98 39.04 -31.61
N ASN A 91 -30.23 37.85 -31.09
CA ASN A 91 -29.99 36.57 -31.77
C ASN A 91 -28.54 36.33 -32.20
N SER A 92 -27.58 37.07 -31.63
CA SER A 92 -26.17 36.77 -31.86
C SER A 92 -25.76 35.55 -31.06
N GLU A 93 -25.00 34.66 -31.67
CA GLU A 93 -24.48 33.42 -31.07
C GLU A 93 -23.06 33.66 -30.57
N PHE A 94 -22.75 33.11 -29.37
CA PHE A 94 -21.44 33.21 -28.75
C PHE A 94 -20.96 31.83 -28.30
N ALA A 95 -19.70 31.52 -28.61
CA ALA A 95 -19.01 30.32 -28.17
C ALA A 95 -18.60 30.42 -26.69
N ALA A 96 -18.01 31.56 -26.32
CA ALA A 96 -17.47 31.74 -24.97
C ALA A 96 -17.44 33.23 -24.55
N SER A 97 -17.36 33.46 -23.25
CA SER A 97 -16.95 34.74 -22.67
C SER A 97 -15.56 34.62 -22.06
N VAL A 98 -14.77 35.69 -22.13
CA VAL A 98 -13.44 35.79 -21.52
C VAL A 98 -13.44 36.90 -20.49
N SER A 99 -13.20 36.54 -19.23
CA SER A 99 -13.07 37.49 -18.13
C SER A 99 -11.61 37.64 -17.71
N TYR A 100 -11.10 38.85 -17.63
CA TYR A 100 -9.72 39.18 -17.31
C TYR A 100 -9.63 40.58 -16.66
N THR A 101 -8.43 40.93 -16.15
CA THR A 101 -8.21 42.23 -15.50
C THR A 101 -7.23 43.07 -16.31
N VAL A 102 -7.57 44.34 -16.52
CA VAL A 102 -6.68 45.35 -17.12
C VAL A 102 -6.63 46.56 -16.20
N ASP A 103 -5.43 46.96 -15.80
CA ASP A 103 -5.20 48.11 -14.91
C ASP A 103 -6.05 48.05 -13.61
N GLY A 104 -6.20 46.83 -13.04
CA GLY A 104 -6.99 46.59 -11.85
C GLY A 104 -8.51 46.55 -12.06
N SER A 105 -9.00 46.77 -13.28
CA SER A 105 -10.43 46.74 -13.62
C SER A 105 -10.81 45.42 -14.29
N ALA A 106 -11.84 44.77 -13.82
CA ALA A 106 -12.38 43.55 -14.43
C ALA A 106 -13.05 43.89 -15.77
N LYS A 107 -12.73 43.12 -16.79
CA LYS A 107 -13.34 43.17 -18.13
C LYS A 107 -13.88 41.78 -18.48
N THR A 108 -14.94 41.79 -19.29
CA THR A 108 -15.48 40.58 -19.90
C THR A 108 -15.84 40.85 -21.34
N GLU A 109 -15.36 40.01 -22.24
CA GLU A 109 -15.62 40.08 -23.68
C GLU A 109 -16.28 38.79 -24.15
N LEU A 110 -17.08 38.86 -25.21
CA LEU A 110 -17.82 37.74 -25.78
C LEU A 110 -17.27 37.41 -27.18
N PHE A 111 -17.09 36.12 -27.42
CA PHE A 111 -16.49 35.61 -28.64
C PHE A 111 -17.41 34.59 -29.32
N GLY A 112 -17.61 34.78 -30.63
CA GLY A 112 -18.38 33.86 -31.46
C GLY A 112 -17.59 32.62 -31.86
N ASP A 113 -16.26 32.67 -31.70
CA ASP A 113 -15.32 31.59 -32.00
C ASP A 113 -14.51 31.22 -30.75
N ILE A 114 -14.24 29.93 -30.59
CA ILE A 114 -13.51 29.44 -29.41
C ILE A 114 -12.02 29.79 -29.47
N TYR A 115 -11.42 29.85 -30.65
CA TYR A 115 -10.00 30.22 -30.82
C TYR A 115 -9.76 31.69 -30.44
N ASP A 116 -10.64 32.61 -30.88
CA ASP A 116 -10.57 34.01 -30.49
C ASP A 116 -10.65 34.17 -28.97
N ALA A 117 -11.45 33.34 -28.30
CA ALA A 117 -11.54 33.30 -26.83
C ALA A 117 -10.23 32.85 -26.17
N PHE A 118 -9.60 31.77 -26.67
CA PHE A 118 -8.31 31.32 -26.18
C PHE A 118 -7.19 32.31 -26.49
N ASP A 119 -7.17 32.89 -27.69
CA ASP A 119 -6.16 33.89 -28.06
C ASP A 119 -6.26 35.12 -27.16
N LYS A 120 -7.47 35.59 -26.88
CA LYS A 120 -7.70 36.70 -25.94
C LYS A 120 -7.27 36.34 -24.51
N ALA A 121 -7.54 35.14 -24.06
CA ALA A 121 -7.12 34.66 -22.73
C ALA A 121 -5.59 34.57 -22.63
N ASN A 122 -4.92 34.09 -23.67
CA ASN A 122 -3.46 34.04 -23.78
C ASN A 122 -2.85 35.45 -23.77
N GLU A 123 -3.41 36.38 -24.56
CA GLU A 123 -3.00 37.80 -24.60
C GLU A 123 -3.11 38.48 -23.23
N ALA A 124 -4.19 38.18 -22.50
CA ALA A 124 -4.42 38.73 -21.16
C ALA A 124 -3.47 38.16 -20.11
N GLY A 125 -2.82 37.01 -20.38
CA GLY A 125 -1.88 36.34 -19.50
C GLY A 125 -2.54 35.60 -18.32
N THR A 126 -3.63 36.15 -17.77
CA THR A 126 -4.47 35.49 -16.76
C THR A 126 -5.93 35.79 -17.05
N ALA A 127 -6.71 34.77 -17.34
CA ALA A 127 -8.10 34.92 -17.74
C ALA A 127 -8.96 33.68 -17.40
N THR A 128 -10.28 33.92 -17.35
CA THR A 128 -11.28 32.84 -17.27
C THR A 128 -12.10 32.84 -18.57
N ILE A 129 -12.07 31.73 -19.29
CA ILE A 129 -12.96 31.41 -20.40
C ILE A 129 -14.16 30.66 -19.85
N THR A 130 -15.38 31.14 -20.12
CA THR A 130 -16.62 30.44 -19.76
C THR A 130 -17.37 30.06 -21.04
N LEU A 131 -17.64 28.77 -21.23
CA LEU A 131 -18.39 28.30 -22.38
C LEU A 131 -19.85 28.79 -22.30
N CYS A 132 -20.36 29.36 -23.39
CA CYS A 132 -21.74 29.84 -23.51
C CYS A 132 -22.65 28.78 -24.14
N ARG A 133 -22.10 27.90 -24.99
CA ARG A 133 -22.79 26.80 -25.68
C ARG A 133 -21.84 25.62 -25.87
N ASP A 134 -22.37 24.50 -26.36
CA ASP A 134 -21.57 23.38 -26.85
C ASP A 134 -20.76 23.83 -28.10
N ILE A 135 -19.53 23.38 -28.22
CA ILE A 135 -18.63 23.62 -29.34
C ILE A 135 -18.47 22.30 -30.10
N ALA A 136 -18.89 22.28 -31.35
CA ALA A 136 -18.83 21.09 -32.19
C ALA A 136 -17.40 20.82 -32.70
N ASP A 137 -17.09 19.55 -33.07
CA ASP A 137 -15.80 19.19 -33.67
C ASP A 137 -15.44 19.98 -34.92
N SER A 138 -16.45 20.37 -35.75
CA SER A 138 -16.26 21.16 -36.95
C SER A 138 -15.76 22.57 -36.66
N GLU A 139 -15.96 23.03 -35.43
CA GLU A 139 -15.50 24.36 -34.97
C GLU A 139 -14.11 24.27 -34.33
N ILE A 140 -13.60 23.05 -34.09
CA ILE A 140 -12.24 22.77 -33.57
C ILE A 140 -11.40 22.23 -34.74
N ALA A 141 -11.11 23.08 -35.72
CA ALA A 141 -10.43 22.70 -36.96
C ALA A 141 -8.93 22.45 -36.81
N HIS A 142 -8.29 23.05 -35.83
CA HIS A 142 -6.85 22.92 -35.52
C HIS A 142 -6.61 22.86 -34.00
N GLU A 143 -5.36 22.69 -33.58
CA GLU A 143 -4.96 22.62 -32.17
C GLU A 143 -5.21 23.97 -31.46
N ILE A 144 -5.59 23.87 -30.17
CA ILE A 144 -5.71 25.01 -29.27
C ILE A 144 -4.45 25.08 -28.42
N ASN A 145 -3.74 26.22 -28.44
CA ASN A 145 -2.55 26.41 -27.62
C ASN A 145 -2.87 27.34 -26.44
N VAL A 146 -2.58 26.87 -25.23
CA VAL A 146 -2.69 27.65 -23.99
C VAL A 146 -1.28 28.08 -23.58
N THR A 147 -1.04 29.39 -23.61
CA THR A 147 0.25 30.01 -23.26
C THR A 147 0.15 30.97 -22.08
N GLY A 148 -1.07 31.28 -21.63
CA GLY A 148 -1.38 32.06 -20.43
C GLY A 148 -1.86 31.18 -19.27
N ASN A 149 -2.08 31.80 -18.12
CA ASN A 149 -2.72 31.14 -16.97
C ASN A 149 -4.25 31.22 -17.18
N VAL A 150 -4.80 30.17 -17.77
CA VAL A 150 -6.20 30.15 -18.21
C VAL A 150 -7.02 29.22 -17.28
N THR A 151 -8.19 29.73 -16.89
CA THR A 151 -9.26 28.89 -16.32
C THR A 151 -10.33 28.67 -17.39
N LEU A 152 -10.61 27.41 -17.75
CA LEU A 152 -11.70 27.02 -18.63
C LEU A 152 -12.88 26.53 -17.78
N ALA A 153 -13.91 27.37 -17.68
CA ALA A 153 -15.16 27.03 -17.02
C ALA A 153 -16.12 26.38 -18.04
N LEU A 154 -16.39 25.10 -17.90
CA LEU A 154 -17.21 24.33 -18.84
C LEU A 154 -18.69 24.73 -18.78
N ASN A 155 -19.18 25.19 -17.62
CA ASN A 155 -20.54 25.67 -17.42
C ASN A 155 -21.63 24.70 -17.94
N GLY A 156 -21.43 23.41 -17.78
CA GLY A 156 -22.33 22.35 -18.25
C GLY A 156 -22.26 22.08 -19.75
N LYS A 157 -21.33 22.70 -20.47
CA LYS A 157 -21.20 22.62 -21.95
C LYS A 157 -20.10 21.63 -22.34
N THR A 158 -20.11 21.28 -23.62
CA THR A 158 -19.19 20.33 -24.24
C THR A 158 -18.23 21.07 -25.18
N LEU A 159 -16.93 20.76 -25.07
CA LEU A 159 -15.89 21.19 -26.00
C LEU A 159 -15.44 19.99 -26.85
N GLY A 160 -15.84 19.97 -28.13
CA GLY A 160 -15.73 18.82 -29.02
C GLY A 160 -16.84 17.80 -28.80
N ALA A 161 -17.06 16.87 -29.73
CA ALA A 161 -18.13 15.89 -29.63
C ALA A 161 -17.63 14.44 -29.81
N THR A 162 -16.42 14.24 -30.35
CA THR A 162 -15.83 12.93 -30.62
C THR A 162 -14.33 12.94 -30.39
N ASP A 163 -13.73 11.73 -30.40
CA ASP A 163 -12.27 11.51 -30.36
C ASP A 163 -11.49 12.11 -31.54
N LYS A 164 -12.19 12.71 -32.53
CA LYS A 164 -11.61 13.38 -33.71
C LYS A 164 -11.33 14.85 -33.48
N ALA A 165 -11.81 15.43 -32.37
CA ALA A 165 -11.50 16.81 -32.00
C ALA A 165 -9.98 17.01 -31.90
N LYS A 166 -9.50 18.18 -32.29
CA LYS A 166 -8.09 18.54 -32.20
C LYS A 166 -7.67 18.71 -30.74
N LYS A 167 -6.36 18.61 -30.51
CA LYS A 167 -5.79 18.66 -29.15
C LYS A 167 -5.75 20.07 -28.57
N ILE A 168 -5.79 20.12 -27.26
CA ILE A 168 -5.47 21.29 -26.45
C ILE A 168 -4.07 21.10 -25.88
N TYR A 169 -3.14 21.97 -26.26
CA TYR A 169 -1.77 21.99 -25.77
C TYR A 169 -1.57 23.05 -24.71
N ILE A 170 -1.02 22.69 -23.57
CA ILE A 170 -0.57 23.63 -22.55
C ILE A 170 0.93 23.81 -22.74
N CYS A 171 1.38 25.04 -23.01
CA CYS A 171 2.74 25.34 -23.46
C CYS A 171 3.43 26.30 -22.48
N GLY A 172 4.21 25.79 -21.51
CA GLY A 172 4.92 26.61 -20.52
C GLY A 172 3.99 27.46 -19.65
N SER A 173 2.77 26.98 -19.36
CA SER A 173 1.70 27.77 -18.77
C SER A 173 0.77 26.89 -17.89
N THR A 174 -0.31 27.46 -17.41
CA THR A 174 -1.28 26.75 -16.56
C THR A 174 -2.67 26.74 -17.18
N LEU A 175 -3.30 25.57 -17.24
CA LEU A 175 -4.72 25.43 -17.54
C LEU A 175 -5.45 24.82 -16.34
N THR A 176 -6.47 25.50 -15.83
CA THR A 176 -7.42 24.92 -14.88
C THR A 176 -8.74 24.69 -15.60
N VAL A 177 -9.24 23.45 -15.57
CA VAL A 177 -10.57 23.14 -16.14
C VAL A 177 -11.53 22.82 -15.00
N ASN A 178 -12.68 23.49 -14.98
CA ASN A 178 -13.68 23.35 -13.94
C ASN A 178 -15.12 23.30 -14.48
N GLY A 179 -16.03 22.89 -13.60
CA GLY A 179 -17.46 22.83 -13.89
C GLY A 179 -17.91 21.52 -14.52
N ASN A 180 -19.22 21.27 -14.41
CA ASN A 180 -19.86 20.10 -15.00
C ASN A 180 -19.95 20.30 -16.52
N GLY A 181 -19.23 19.54 -17.30
CA GLY A 181 -19.20 19.62 -18.76
C GLY A 181 -18.28 18.56 -19.31
N LYS A 182 -18.03 18.60 -20.64
CA LYS A 182 -17.21 17.59 -21.31
C LYS A 182 -16.12 18.21 -22.17
N VAL A 183 -14.94 17.63 -22.17
CA VAL A 183 -13.86 17.94 -23.09
C VAL A 183 -13.48 16.68 -23.85
N TRP A 184 -13.88 16.60 -25.11
CA TRP A 184 -13.54 15.47 -25.98
C TRP A 184 -12.23 15.68 -26.74
N SER A 185 -11.70 16.90 -26.76
CA SER A 185 -10.33 17.17 -27.22
C SER A 185 -9.35 16.59 -26.21
N ALA A 186 -8.34 15.87 -26.71
CA ALA A 186 -7.25 15.43 -25.85
C ALA A 186 -6.48 16.64 -25.28
N ILE A 187 -6.17 16.63 -23.99
CA ILE A 187 -5.41 17.69 -23.32
C ILE A 187 -3.98 17.19 -23.08
N GLU A 188 -3.00 17.87 -23.62
CA GLU A 188 -1.58 17.56 -23.44
C GLU A 188 -0.86 18.68 -22.66
N ALA A 189 -0.43 18.37 -21.44
CA ALA A 189 0.49 19.22 -20.70
C ALA A 189 1.92 18.97 -21.22
N LYS A 190 2.51 19.98 -21.89
CA LYS A 190 3.88 19.98 -22.42
C LYS A 190 4.88 20.38 -21.32
N PRO A 191 6.20 20.29 -21.57
CA PRO A 191 7.18 20.71 -20.58
C PRO A 191 6.90 22.07 -19.95
N ASP A 192 7.19 22.21 -18.67
CA ASP A 192 6.98 23.41 -17.85
C ASP A 192 5.51 23.86 -17.76
N SER A 193 4.56 22.93 -17.99
CA SER A 193 3.13 23.20 -17.95
C SER A 193 2.44 22.52 -16.80
N LYS A 194 1.33 23.13 -16.35
CA LYS A 194 0.46 22.57 -15.32
C LYS A 194 -1.00 22.51 -15.79
N LEU A 195 -1.60 21.33 -15.67
CA LEU A 195 -3.05 21.12 -15.83
C LEU A 195 -3.67 20.83 -14.47
N THR A 196 -4.77 21.51 -14.15
CA THR A 196 -5.61 21.17 -12.99
C THR A 196 -7.03 20.87 -13.45
N ILE A 197 -7.55 19.71 -13.14
CA ILE A 197 -8.93 19.28 -13.40
C ILE A 197 -9.67 19.21 -12.06
N THR A 198 -10.75 19.99 -11.92
CA THR A 198 -11.54 20.00 -10.68
C THR A 198 -12.83 19.20 -10.77
N ASN A 199 -13.37 19.02 -11.97
CA ASN A 199 -14.57 18.24 -12.26
C ASN A 199 -14.78 18.19 -13.79
N GLY A 200 -15.75 17.39 -14.27
CA GLY A 200 -16.12 17.27 -15.69
C GLY A 200 -15.81 15.90 -16.27
N GLU A 201 -16.06 15.72 -17.56
CA GLU A 201 -15.78 14.49 -18.30
C GLU A 201 -14.72 14.76 -19.39
N TYR A 202 -13.70 13.91 -19.47
CA TYR A 202 -12.54 14.10 -20.36
C TYR A 202 -12.25 12.82 -21.13
N TYR A 203 -11.86 13.00 -22.41
CA TYR A 203 -11.44 11.87 -23.24
C TYR A 203 -10.02 11.42 -22.87
N ASP A 204 -8.99 12.16 -23.30
CA ASP A 204 -7.60 11.83 -23.05
C ASP A 204 -6.88 12.98 -22.34
N VAL A 205 -6.11 12.63 -21.31
CA VAL A 205 -5.26 13.56 -20.57
C VAL A 205 -3.83 13.03 -20.56
N TYR A 206 -2.89 13.85 -21.02
CA TYR A 206 -1.48 13.49 -21.14
C TYR A 206 -0.60 14.41 -20.27
N ALA A 207 0.15 13.81 -19.36
CA ALA A 207 1.27 14.45 -18.68
C ALA A 207 2.56 14.07 -19.41
N LEU A 208 3.12 14.98 -20.21
CA LEU A 208 4.38 14.76 -20.91
C LEU A 208 5.57 15.04 -19.98
N SER A 209 6.81 14.77 -20.46
CA SER A 209 8.01 15.03 -19.65
C SER A 209 8.04 16.46 -19.13
N ASP A 210 8.45 16.60 -17.86
CA ASP A 210 8.58 17.88 -17.16
C ASP A 210 7.28 18.71 -17.06
N SER A 211 6.13 18.02 -17.11
CA SER A 211 4.82 18.63 -16.86
C SER A 211 4.16 18.09 -15.59
N GLU A 212 3.14 18.81 -15.13
CA GLU A 212 2.34 18.46 -13.94
C GLU A 212 0.85 18.41 -14.31
N VAL A 213 0.17 17.34 -13.91
CA VAL A 213 -1.29 17.17 -14.04
C VAL A 213 -1.87 16.89 -12.66
N VAL A 214 -2.82 17.70 -12.20
CA VAL A 214 -3.52 17.55 -10.93
C VAL A 214 -4.99 17.26 -11.21
N ILE A 215 -5.51 16.14 -10.72
CA ILE A 215 -6.91 15.74 -10.88
C ILE A 215 -7.56 15.64 -9.50
N LEU A 216 -8.45 16.58 -9.21
CA LEU A 216 -9.18 16.63 -7.93
C LEU A 216 -10.47 15.82 -8.00
N ASP A 217 -11.14 15.82 -9.16
CA ASP A 217 -12.35 15.05 -9.46
C ASP A 217 -12.59 15.02 -10.98
N GLY A 218 -13.57 14.23 -11.44
CA GLY A 218 -13.98 14.13 -12.84
C GLY A 218 -14.01 12.70 -13.36
N ILE A 219 -14.44 12.54 -14.61
CA ILE A 219 -14.45 11.25 -15.32
C ILE A 219 -13.43 11.34 -16.45
N ILE A 220 -12.37 10.57 -16.37
CA ILE A 220 -11.27 10.56 -17.33
C ILE A 220 -11.29 9.22 -18.09
N ASP A 221 -11.48 9.24 -19.40
CA ASP A 221 -11.42 7.99 -20.18
C ASP A 221 -9.99 7.43 -20.13
N CYS A 222 -8.97 8.26 -20.42
CA CYS A 222 -7.57 7.84 -20.39
C CYS A 222 -6.65 8.90 -19.75
N LEU A 223 -5.88 8.51 -18.75
CA LEU A 223 -4.74 9.27 -18.23
C LEU A 223 -3.44 8.58 -18.61
N SER A 224 -2.53 9.31 -19.26
CA SER A 224 -1.22 8.82 -19.67
C SER A 224 -0.09 9.72 -19.16
N VAL A 225 0.93 9.12 -18.54
CA VAL A 225 2.09 9.82 -17.98
C VAL A 225 3.36 9.36 -18.68
N TYR A 226 4.11 10.30 -19.28
CA TYR A 226 5.30 10.03 -20.08
C TYR A 226 6.58 10.60 -19.43
N GLY A 227 7.65 9.85 -19.51
CA GLY A 227 9.00 10.30 -19.13
C GLY A 227 9.08 10.82 -17.69
N THR A 228 9.47 12.08 -17.52
CA THR A 228 9.54 12.78 -16.22
C THR A 228 8.23 13.47 -15.82
N GLY A 229 7.19 13.36 -16.63
CA GLY A 229 5.85 13.90 -16.33
C GLY A 229 5.31 13.42 -14.99
N LYS A 230 4.54 14.27 -14.33
CA LYS A 230 3.93 14.01 -13.03
C LYS A 230 2.42 14.10 -13.12
N ALA A 231 1.74 13.21 -12.43
CA ALA A 231 0.32 13.36 -12.18
C ALA A 231 0.06 13.17 -10.68
N GLU A 232 -0.92 13.90 -10.14
CA GLU A 232 -1.42 13.75 -8.77
C GLU A 232 -2.94 13.66 -8.82
N VAL A 233 -3.48 12.58 -8.26
CA VAL A 233 -4.91 12.26 -8.34
C VAL A 233 -5.47 12.08 -6.93
N SER A 234 -6.43 12.93 -6.56
CA SER A 234 -7.13 12.85 -5.27
C SER A 234 -8.64 12.59 -5.40
N GLY A 235 -9.11 12.33 -6.61
CA GLY A 235 -10.52 12.00 -6.88
C GLY A 235 -10.74 11.61 -8.33
N GLY A 236 -12.02 11.37 -8.68
CA GLY A 236 -12.42 11.07 -10.05
C GLY A 236 -12.51 9.59 -10.39
N LYS A 237 -12.84 9.32 -11.66
CA LYS A 237 -12.99 7.98 -12.22
C LYS A 237 -12.15 7.83 -13.47
N PHE A 238 -11.46 6.68 -13.60
CA PHE A 238 -10.52 6.40 -14.67
C PHE A 238 -10.85 5.07 -15.34
N LYS A 239 -11.01 5.08 -16.66
CA LYS A 239 -11.21 3.85 -17.42
C LYS A 239 -9.88 3.23 -17.86
N TYR A 240 -8.90 4.07 -18.23
CA TYR A 240 -7.55 3.65 -18.60
C TYR A 240 -6.51 4.50 -17.90
N LEU A 241 -5.46 3.85 -17.39
CA LEU A 241 -4.27 4.49 -16.82
C LEU A 241 -3.03 3.89 -17.47
N PHE A 242 -2.11 4.73 -17.96
CA PHE A 242 -0.85 4.30 -18.58
C PHE A 242 0.33 5.08 -18.05
N MET A 243 1.27 4.39 -17.42
CA MET A 243 2.52 4.96 -16.89
C MET A 243 3.69 4.61 -17.83
N TYR A 244 3.82 5.32 -18.93
CA TYR A 244 4.91 5.14 -19.91
C TYR A 244 6.30 5.53 -19.38
N ASN A 245 6.38 5.92 -18.13
CA ASN A 245 7.62 6.19 -17.40
C ASN A 245 8.12 4.98 -16.57
N GLY A 246 7.47 3.82 -16.70
CA GLY A 246 7.81 2.59 -16.00
C GLY A 246 7.48 2.59 -14.50
N LYS A 247 6.74 3.58 -14.00
CA LYS A 247 6.25 3.62 -12.62
C LYS A 247 4.94 2.84 -12.50
N ALA A 248 4.57 2.49 -11.27
CA ALA A 248 3.29 1.90 -10.95
C ALA A 248 2.14 2.93 -11.09
N ILE A 249 0.91 2.47 -11.38
CA ILE A 249 -0.26 3.37 -11.41
C ILE A 249 -0.53 4.00 -10.04
N GLU A 250 -0.10 3.36 -8.95
CA GLU A 250 -0.18 3.92 -7.59
C GLU A 250 0.63 5.21 -7.43
N SER A 251 1.68 5.40 -8.23
CA SER A 251 2.57 6.56 -8.14
C SER A 251 1.93 7.91 -8.49
N VAL A 252 0.72 7.90 -9.03
CA VAL A 252 -0.04 9.12 -9.33
C VAL A 252 -1.12 9.44 -8.31
N LEU A 253 -1.34 8.58 -7.31
CA LEU A 253 -2.27 8.88 -6.22
C LEU A 253 -1.69 9.94 -5.29
N ALA A 254 -2.51 10.88 -4.90
CA ALA A 254 -2.20 11.76 -3.78
C ALA A 254 -2.12 10.97 -2.47
N ASP A 255 -1.36 11.48 -1.51
CA ASP A 255 -1.21 10.85 -0.20
C ASP A 255 -2.57 10.61 0.48
N GLY A 256 -2.79 9.40 0.95
CA GLY A 256 -4.02 9.02 1.63
C GLY A 256 -5.19 8.66 0.70
N TYR A 257 -4.96 8.50 -0.59
CA TYR A 257 -5.97 8.06 -1.56
C TYR A 257 -5.67 6.67 -2.13
N ALA A 258 -6.71 6.00 -2.62
CA ALA A 258 -6.59 4.65 -3.18
C ALA A 258 -7.60 4.42 -4.31
N TYR A 259 -7.30 3.44 -5.17
CA TYR A 259 -8.20 3.00 -6.24
C TYR A 259 -9.22 2.00 -5.74
N LYS A 260 -10.47 2.18 -6.20
CA LYS A 260 -11.58 1.28 -5.98
C LYS A 260 -12.16 0.80 -7.30
N ASN A 261 -12.41 -0.48 -7.42
CA ASN A 261 -13.05 -1.10 -8.58
C ASN A 261 -14.51 -0.65 -8.72
N ALA A 262 -15.10 -0.86 -9.90
CA ALA A 262 -16.51 -0.56 -10.16
C ALA A 262 -17.50 -1.34 -9.27
N ASP A 263 -17.09 -2.50 -8.74
CA ASP A 263 -17.88 -3.32 -7.79
C ASP A 263 -17.75 -2.86 -6.32
N GLY A 264 -16.99 -1.80 -6.06
CA GLY A 264 -16.77 -1.25 -4.73
C GLY A 264 -15.63 -1.90 -3.94
N THR A 265 -14.91 -2.88 -4.50
CA THR A 265 -13.72 -3.46 -3.86
C THR A 265 -12.48 -2.60 -4.10
N TRP A 266 -11.53 -2.61 -3.16
CA TRP A 266 -10.26 -1.92 -3.34
C TRP A 266 -9.38 -2.66 -4.34
N LEU A 267 -8.63 -1.89 -5.16
CA LEU A 267 -7.66 -2.47 -6.09
C LEU A 267 -6.52 -3.12 -5.30
N SER A 268 -6.15 -4.36 -5.66
CA SER A 268 -5.09 -5.10 -4.97
C SER A 268 -3.71 -4.46 -5.14
N ILE A 269 -2.77 -4.76 -4.23
CA ILE A 269 -1.37 -4.29 -4.31
C ILE A 269 -0.76 -4.69 -5.66
N ASP A 270 -0.90 -5.95 -6.07
CA ASP A 270 -0.34 -6.46 -7.32
C ASP A 270 -0.86 -5.74 -8.57
N GLU A 271 -2.11 -5.24 -8.53
CA GLU A 271 -2.69 -4.46 -9.63
C GLU A 271 -2.24 -3.00 -9.58
N ARG A 272 -2.07 -2.42 -8.40
CA ARG A 272 -1.59 -1.04 -8.22
C ARG A 272 -0.10 -0.88 -8.56
N GLU A 273 0.70 -1.92 -8.37
CA GLU A 273 2.13 -1.95 -8.71
C GLU A 273 2.39 -2.10 -10.23
N LYS A 274 1.35 -2.32 -11.07
CA LYS A 274 1.49 -2.35 -12.54
C LYS A 274 1.65 -0.95 -13.11
N ASP A 275 2.22 -0.87 -14.29
CA ASP A 275 2.38 0.37 -15.07
C ASP A 275 1.13 0.76 -15.86
N SER A 276 0.08 -0.05 -15.82
CA SER A 276 -1.14 0.22 -16.57
C SER A 276 -2.38 -0.44 -15.96
N TYR A 277 -3.52 0.19 -16.18
CA TYR A 277 -4.85 -0.35 -15.90
C TYR A 277 -5.73 -0.24 -17.15
N LEU A 278 -6.32 -1.38 -17.53
CA LEU A 278 -7.24 -1.49 -18.65
C LEU A 278 -8.64 -1.83 -18.13
N GLY A 279 -9.51 -0.84 -18.04
CA GLY A 279 -10.85 -0.98 -17.49
C GLY A 279 -11.70 -2.05 -18.15
N GLY A 280 -11.72 -2.12 -19.48
CA GLY A 280 -12.39 -3.17 -20.25
C GLY A 280 -13.68 -3.68 -19.62
N SER A 281 -13.74 -4.98 -19.32
CA SER A 281 -14.85 -5.63 -18.62
C SER A 281 -14.86 -5.35 -17.10
N LYS A 282 -13.78 -4.83 -16.52
CA LYS A 282 -13.68 -4.53 -15.09
C LYS A 282 -14.33 -3.19 -14.71
N GLY A 283 -14.63 -2.33 -15.69
CA GLY A 283 -15.18 -0.99 -15.47
C GLY A 283 -14.11 0.05 -15.12
N ALA A 284 -14.55 1.25 -14.78
CA ALA A 284 -13.67 2.34 -14.38
C ALA A 284 -13.27 2.23 -12.90
N LEU A 285 -12.02 2.61 -12.59
CA LEU A 285 -11.59 2.81 -11.20
C LEU A 285 -12.15 4.14 -10.69
N SER A 286 -12.57 4.20 -9.43
CA SER A 286 -12.73 5.45 -8.68
C SER A 286 -11.54 5.67 -7.76
N VAL A 287 -11.23 6.93 -7.48
CA VAL A 287 -10.23 7.33 -6.47
C VAL A 287 -10.97 7.86 -5.27
N GLU A 288 -10.71 7.27 -4.12
CA GLU A 288 -11.37 7.59 -2.85
C GLU A 288 -10.33 7.68 -1.72
N GLU A 289 -10.71 8.30 -0.60
CA GLU A 289 -9.88 8.34 0.59
C GLU A 289 -9.60 6.92 1.09
N ALA A 290 -8.33 6.57 1.27
CA ALA A 290 -7.91 5.24 1.67
C ALA A 290 -8.22 4.97 3.16
N PRO A 291 -8.65 3.77 3.54
CA PRO A 291 -8.82 3.39 4.95
C PRO A 291 -7.52 3.49 5.76
N ILE A 292 -6.38 3.24 5.13
CA ILE A 292 -5.04 3.46 5.69
C ILE A 292 -4.38 4.53 4.83
N LYS A 293 -4.17 5.73 5.40
CA LYS A 293 -3.59 6.89 4.69
C LYS A 293 -2.09 6.74 4.50
N SER A 294 -1.42 6.27 5.52
CA SER A 294 0.01 5.98 5.48
C SER A 294 0.38 4.92 6.51
N ALA A 295 1.43 4.15 6.23
CA ALA A 295 2.05 3.28 7.21
C ALA A 295 3.53 3.12 6.92
N SER A 296 4.31 3.03 7.99
CA SER A 296 5.75 2.76 7.91
C SER A 296 6.19 1.83 9.02
N ILE A 297 7.27 1.11 8.78
CA ILE A 297 7.95 0.28 9.76
C ILE A 297 9.38 0.74 9.95
N ALA A 298 9.91 0.58 11.15
CA ALA A 298 11.30 0.87 11.49
C ALA A 298 11.81 -0.15 12.50
N TRP A 299 13.12 -0.48 12.47
CA TRP A 299 13.72 -1.22 13.56
C TRP A 299 13.66 -0.39 14.84
N ALA A 300 13.40 -1.06 15.98
CA ALA A 300 13.39 -0.36 17.27
C ALA A 300 14.80 0.08 17.70
N ASP A 301 15.82 -0.66 17.27
CA ASP A 301 17.23 -0.39 17.51
C ASP A 301 17.85 0.30 16.29
N GLU A 302 18.86 1.14 16.50
CA GLU A 302 19.56 1.84 15.42
C GLU A 302 20.44 0.87 14.58
N GLY A 303 20.50 1.14 13.29
CA GLY A 303 21.34 0.42 12.31
C GLY A 303 20.65 -0.74 11.61
N THR A 304 21.41 -1.45 10.76
CA THR A 304 20.94 -2.68 10.09
C THR A 304 21.18 -3.86 11.02
N PRO A 305 20.13 -4.51 11.56
CA PRO A 305 20.30 -5.58 12.54
C PRO A 305 20.80 -6.87 11.89
N VAL A 306 21.45 -7.69 12.71
CA VAL A 306 21.84 -9.06 12.35
C VAL A 306 20.94 -10.03 13.10
N ILE A 307 20.33 -10.97 12.37
CA ILE A 307 19.60 -12.10 12.91
C ILE A 307 20.40 -13.35 12.66
N TYR A 308 20.49 -14.21 13.66
CA TYR A 308 21.23 -15.45 13.53
C TYR A 308 20.28 -16.63 13.32
N ARG A 309 20.48 -17.37 12.21
CA ARG A 309 19.67 -18.53 11.80
C ARG A 309 19.53 -19.58 12.90
N ASN A 310 20.61 -19.82 13.62
CA ASN A 310 20.70 -20.77 14.72
C ASN A 310 20.68 -20.09 16.11
N GLY A 311 20.27 -18.81 16.17
CA GLY A 311 20.16 -18.02 17.38
C GLY A 311 18.73 -17.90 17.90
N ALA A 312 18.58 -17.23 19.04
CA ALA A 312 17.30 -16.93 19.69
C ALA A 312 16.99 -15.43 19.78
N LYS A 313 17.92 -14.57 19.33
CA LYS A 313 17.76 -13.11 19.35
C LYS A 313 16.55 -12.67 18.53
N LYS A 314 15.71 -11.85 19.15
CA LYS A 314 14.51 -11.29 18.53
C LYS A 314 14.68 -9.80 18.34
N LEU A 315 14.17 -9.28 17.23
CA LEU A 315 14.14 -7.86 16.92
C LEU A 315 12.73 -7.30 17.12
N LYS A 316 12.65 -6.03 17.49
CA LYS A 316 11.40 -5.29 17.52
C LYS A 316 11.28 -4.43 16.27
N VAL A 317 10.10 -4.44 15.68
CA VAL A 317 9.71 -3.56 14.58
C VAL A 317 8.65 -2.62 15.10
N ASN A 318 8.95 -1.32 15.08
CA ASN A 318 7.96 -0.28 15.36
C ASN A 318 7.10 -0.08 14.11
N VAL A 319 5.79 0.06 14.29
CA VAL A 319 4.83 0.31 13.21
C VAL A 319 4.19 1.66 13.47
N THR A 320 4.25 2.55 12.50
CA THR A 320 3.50 3.81 12.48
C THR A 320 2.43 3.69 11.41
N CYS A 321 1.18 4.05 11.71
CA CYS A 321 0.06 3.94 10.78
C CYS A 321 -0.94 5.07 11.05
N ASP A 322 -1.32 5.78 9.98
CA ASP A 322 -2.40 6.76 9.99
C ASP A 322 -3.62 6.17 9.29
N VAL A 323 -4.77 6.21 9.94
CA VAL A 323 -6.01 5.61 9.47
C VAL A 323 -7.14 6.63 9.43
N ALA A 324 -8.01 6.50 8.44
CA ALA A 324 -9.18 7.37 8.29
C ALA A 324 -10.18 7.21 9.44
N ASP A 325 -10.34 5.99 9.97
CA ASP A 325 -11.25 5.66 11.06
C ASP A 325 -10.56 4.77 12.11
N THR A 326 -10.23 5.33 13.26
CA THR A 326 -9.55 4.65 14.37
C THR A 326 -10.40 3.56 15.06
N SER A 327 -11.70 3.50 14.79
CA SER A 327 -12.58 2.44 15.31
C SER A 327 -12.45 1.13 14.53
N LYS A 328 -11.86 1.17 13.35
CA LYS A 328 -11.72 0.02 12.47
C LYS A 328 -10.59 -0.90 12.90
N ARG A 329 -10.79 -2.20 12.68
CA ARG A 329 -9.81 -3.21 13.00
C ARG A 329 -8.74 -3.29 11.92
N ILE A 330 -7.47 -3.16 12.33
CA ILE A 330 -6.32 -3.38 11.46
C ILE A 330 -5.76 -4.77 11.73
N THR A 331 -5.46 -5.50 10.67
CA THR A 331 -4.68 -6.74 10.69
C THR A 331 -3.41 -6.56 9.87
N TYR A 332 -2.43 -7.45 10.06
CA TYR A 332 -1.19 -7.40 9.30
C TYR A 332 -0.73 -8.80 8.87
N SER A 333 0.05 -8.84 7.81
CA SER A 333 0.78 -10.02 7.35
C SER A 333 2.23 -9.65 7.08
N ASP A 334 3.16 -10.46 7.59
CA ASP A 334 4.60 -10.23 7.45
C ASP A 334 5.16 -10.96 6.22
N TYR A 335 6.08 -10.32 5.54
CA TYR A 335 6.75 -10.85 4.37
C TYR A 335 8.27 -10.78 4.51
N VAL A 336 8.95 -11.86 4.15
CA VAL A 336 10.40 -11.99 4.12
C VAL A 336 10.80 -12.44 2.72
N ASN A 337 11.58 -11.64 1.99
CA ASN A 337 11.91 -11.85 0.57
C ASN A 337 10.67 -12.21 -0.27
N GLY A 338 9.56 -11.48 -0.06
CA GLY A 338 8.28 -11.71 -0.73
C GLY A 338 7.45 -12.90 -0.23
N ASN A 339 7.98 -13.75 0.66
CA ASN A 339 7.25 -14.90 1.20
C ASN A 339 6.45 -14.51 2.45
N ASN A 340 5.16 -14.82 2.45
CA ASN A 340 4.28 -14.58 3.59
C ASN A 340 4.69 -15.44 4.78
N ARG A 341 4.92 -14.80 5.93
CA ARG A 341 5.36 -15.44 7.17
C ARG A 341 4.26 -15.57 8.22
N SER A 342 3.40 -14.55 8.30
CA SER A 342 2.24 -14.54 9.21
C SER A 342 1.05 -13.98 8.48
N LYS A 343 -0.12 -14.58 8.62
CA LYS A 343 -1.31 -14.17 7.88
C LYS A 343 -2.35 -13.61 8.84
N ASP A 344 -2.85 -12.41 8.52
CA ASP A 344 -3.98 -11.75 9.18
C ASP A 344 -3.90 -11.68 10.72
N SER A 345 -2.68 -11.49 11.26
CA SER A 345 -2.46 -11.27 12.68
C SER A 345 -3.03 -9.93 13.13
N LYS A 346 -3.56 -9.86 14.36
CA LYS A 346 -4.03 -8.58 14.92
C LYS A 346 -2.85 -7.67 15.27
N LEU A 347 -2.92 -6.41 14.83
CA LEU A 347 -2.02 -5.38 15.31
C LEU A 347 -2.41 -4.99 16.74
N SER A 348 -1.44 -5.00 17.68
CA SER A 348 -1.69 -4.64 19.08
C SER A 348 -1.65 -3.12 19.30
N VAL A 349 -2.24 -2.66 20.40
CA VAL A 349 -2.34 -1.23 20.75
C VAL A 349 -0.98 -0.51 20.85
N ASN A 350 0.11 -1.24 21.12
CA ASN A 350 1.46 -0.67 21.24
C ASN A 350 2.27 -0.69 19.92
N TRP A 351 1.64 -1.04 18.82
CA TRP A 351 2.16 -0.91 17.45
C TRP A 351 3.61 -1.40 17.27
N TYR A 352 3.98 -2.51 17.88
CA TYR A 352 5.26 -3.17 17.63
C TYR A 352 5.07 -4.65 17.31
N MET A 353 5.95 -5.19 16.49
CA MET A 353 6.02 -6.62 16.15
C MET A 353 7.34 -7.19 16.65
N VAL A 354 7.32 -8.42 17.14
CA VAL A 354 8.53 -9.16 17.50
C VAL A 354 8.92 -10.09 16.36
N PHE A 355 10.11 -9.88 15.86
CA PHE A 355 10.61 -10.51 14.66
C PHE A 355 11.89 -11.34 14.96
N GLY A 356 12.12 -12.44 14.26
CA GLY A 356 13.35 -13.25 14.37
C GLY A 356 13.13 -14.75 14.51
N TYR A 357 11.92 -15.19 14.86
CA TYR A 357 11.65 -16.61 15.01
C TYR A 357 11.48 -17.31 13.65
N LYS A 358 12.24 -18.40 13.41
CA LYS A 358 12.13 -19.27 12.23
C LYS A 358 12.46 -18.66 10.86
N ILE A 359 13.18 -17.54 10.78
CA ILE A 359 13.58 -16.96 9.47
C ILE A 359 14.47 -17.90 8.69
N GLY A 360 15.34 -18.62 9.36
CA GLY A 360 16.20 -19.63 8.73
C GLY A 360 15.46 -20.77 8.02
N GLU A 361 14.16 -20.98 8.34
CA GLU A 361 13.31 -21.95 7.65
C GLU A 361 12.76 -21.39 6.31
N ILE A 362 12.69 -20.06 6.17
CA ILE A 362 12.13 -19.36 4.99
C ILE A 362 13.24 -18.95 4.02
N VAL A 363 14.39 -18.51 4.54
CA VAL A 363 15.52 -18.04 3.75
C VAL A 363 16.63 -19.10 3.80
N ALA A 364 16.98 -19.68 2.65
CA ALA A 364 17.90 -20.82 2.55
C ALA A 364 19.36 -20.45 2.85
N GLU A 365 19.80 -19.25 2.49
CA GLU A 365 21.20 -18.80 2.56
C GLU A 365 21.38 -17.61 3.50
N ASP A 366 22.59 -17.44 4.03
CA ASP A 366 22.97 -16.26 4.79
C ASP A 366 23.17 -15.07 3.85
N GLY A 367 22.90 -13.84 4.31
CA GLY A 367 23.03 -12.63 3.51
C GLY A 367 22.01 -11.56 3.86
N GLU A 368 21.89 -10.56 2.99
CA GLU A 368 20.89 -9.50 3.12
C GLU A 368 19.49 -10.03 2.82
N VAL A 369 18.54 -9.66 3.66
CA VAL A 369 17.15 -10.10 3.60
C VAL A 369 16.23 -8.90 3.69
N GLU A 370 15.21 -8.86 2.85
CA GLU A 370 14.17 -7.84 2.85
C GLU A 370 12.96 -8.25 3.71
N TYR A 371 12.45 -7.28 4.44
CA TYR A 371 11.26 -7.43 5.27
C TYR A 371 10.29 -6.28 5.06
N TYR A 372 9.03 -6.60 4.87
CA TYR A 372 7.93 -5.64 4.87
C TYR A 372 6.67 -6.25 5.48
N THR A 373 5.72 -5.40 5.82
CA THR A 373 4.40 -5.82 6.30
C THR A 373 3.30 -5.26 5.39
N VAL A 374 2.24 -6.04 5.22
CA VAL A 374 1.00 -5.59 4.58
C VAL A 374 -0.04 -5.43 5.65
N LEU A 375 -0.50 -4.20 5.84
CA LEU A 375 -1.60 -3.86 6.74
C LEU A 375 -2.92 -3.92 5.98
N LYS A 376 -3.98 -4.38 6.65
CA LYS A 376 -5.32 -4.51 6.07
C LYS A 376 -6.36 -3.83 6.93
N CYS A 377 -7.23 -3.03 6.29
CA CYS A 377 -8.37 -2.37 6.90
C CYS A 377 -9.51 -2.29 5.88
N ASP A 378 -10.70 -2.77 6.24
CA ASP A 378 -11.91 -2.76 5.38
C ASP A 378 -11.65 -3.28 3.94
N GLY A 379 -10.88 -4.35 3.81
CA GLY A 379 -10.51 -4.95 2.52
C GLY A 379 -9.42 -4.21 1.75
N TYR A 380 -8.99 -3.03 2.21
CA TYR A 380 -7.85 -2.30 1.66
C TYR A 380 -6.54 -2.87 2.22
N GLU A 381 -5.55 -3.01 1.36
CA GLU A 381 -4.21 -3.46 1.69
C GLU A 381 -3.20 -2.33 1.49
N TYR A 382 -2.38 -2.08 2.52
CA TYR A 382 -1.30 -1.11 2.48
C TYR A 382 0.04 -1.82 2.71
N LYS A 383 0.98 -1.72 1.77
CA LYS A 383 2.33 -2.25 1.88
C LYS A 383 3.25 -1.21 2.50
N SER A 384 3.89 -1.57 3.61
CA SER A 384 4.87 -0.70 4.27
C SER A 384 6.12 -0.47 3.41
N ASN A 385 6.97 0.44 3.85
CA ASN A 385 8.36 0.48 3.38
C ASN A 385 9.07 -0.86 3.66
N VAL A 386 10.14 -1.11 2.92
CA VAL A 386 10.98 -2.31 3.08
C VAL A 386 12.10 -2.01 4.06
N LEU A 387 12.27 -2.89 5.06
CA LEU A 387 13.42 -2.91 5.94
C LEU A 387 14.40 -4.00 5.48
N LYS A 388 15.69 -3.79 5.74
CA LYS A 388 16.75 -4.77 5.47
C LYS A 388 17.39 -5.21 6.77
N PHE A 389 17.79 -6.49 6.82
CA PHE A 389 18.59 -7.07 7.88
C PHE A 389 19.56 -8.10 7.30
N THR A 390 20.59 -8.44 8.07
CA THR A 390 21.51 -9.51 7.69
C THR A 390 21.11 -10.81 8.39
N LEU A 391 20.91 -11.88 7.63
CA LEU A 391 20.80 -13.23 8.16
C LEU A 391 22.18 -13.87 8.15
N ALA A 392 22.62 -14.38 9.29
CA ALA A 392 23.92 -15.02 9.45
C ALA A 392 23.81 -16.28 10.29
N THR A 393 24.81 -17.15 10.23
CA THR A 393 24.97 -18.29 11.11
C THR A 393 25.95 -17.93 12.22
N CYS A 394 25.55 -18.07 13.49
CA CYS A 394 26.43 -17.85 14.62
C CYS A 394 27.32 -19.06 14.84
N SER A 395 28.62 -18.86 14.96
CA SER A 395 29.59 -19.91 15.31
C SER A 395 29.62 -20.24 16.80
N HIS A 396 28.93 -19.45 17.63
CA HIS A 396 28.91 -19.55 19.09
C HIS A 396 30.32 -19.61 19.69
N PRO A 397 31.17 -18.59 19.49
CA PRO A 397 32.52 -18.60 20.04
C PRO A 397 32.46 -18.57 21.57
N GLU A 398 33.29 -19.39 22.23
CA GLU A 398 33.26 -19.61 23.69
C GLU A 398 33.51 -18.32 24.48
N ASP A 399 34.32 -17.41 23.97
CA ASP A 399 34.62 -16.09 24.56
C ASP A 399 33.41 -15.14 24.57
N SER A 400 32.35 -15.47 23.82
CA SER A 400 31.10 -14.72 23.82
C SER A 400 30.05 -15.25 24.83
N PHE A 401 30.35 -16.31 25.60
CA PHE A 401 29.37 -16.90 26.48
C PHE A 401 29.12 -16.06 27.73
N ASN A 402 27.86 -15.86 28.06
CA ASN A 402 27.37 -15.21 29.27
C ASN A 402 26.80 -16.29 30.20
N ASN A 403 27.35 -16.38 31.42
CA ASN A 403 26.85 -17.29 32.44
C ASN A 403 25.84 -16.58 33.34
N GLU A 404 24.65 -17.13 33.43
CA GLU A 404 23.61 -16.68 34.35
C GLU A 404 23.82 -17.29 35.75
N THR A 405 23.24 -16.68 36.78
CA THR A 405 23.40 -17.08 38.18
C THR A 405 22.79 -18.45 38.50
N ASP A 406 21.93 -18.98 37.62
CA ASP A 406 21.26 -20.29 37.76
C ASP A 406 21.95 -21.41 36.96
N GLY A 407 23.17 -21.18 36.45
CA GLY A 407 23.96 -22.14 35.70
C GLY A 407 23.57 -22.27 34.21
N LEU A 408 22.73 -21.37 33.69
CA LEU A 408 22.42 -21.29 32.27
C LEU A 408 23.51 -20.50 31.52
N VAL A 409 23.88 -20.96 30.33
CA VAL A 409 24.90 -20.36 29.50
C VAL A 409 24.26 -19.91 28.19
N PHE A 410 24.39 -18.61 27.85
CA PHE A 410 23.86 -18.04 26.62
C PHE A 410 24.99 -17.50 25.74
N CYS A 411 24.84 -17.64 24.44
CA CYS A 411 25.71 -16.94 23.49
C CYS A 411 25.37 -15.46 23.49
N GLY A 412 26.29 -14.58 23.90
CA GLY A 412 26.09 -13.12 23.93
C GLY A 412 25.92 -12.47 22.57
N ILE A 413 26.20 -13.20 21.48
CA ILE A 413 26.03 -12.71 20.11
C ILE A 413 24.59 -12.94 19.61
N CYS A 414 24.02 -14.14 19.85
CA CYS A 414 22.75 -14.57 19.24
C CYS A 414 21.67 -14.99 20.25
N ASP A 415 21.92 -14.82 21.54
CA ASP A 415 21.02 -15.15 22.67
C ASP A 415 20.56 -16.63 22.72
N LEU A 416 21.24 -17.52 22.00
CA LEU A 416 20.93 -18.95 22.09
C LEU A 416 21.39 -19.50 23.43
N LEU A 417 20.49 -20.24 24.08
CA LEU A 417 20.87 -21.09 25.24
C LEU A 417 21.82 -22.18 24.75
N ILE A 418 23.05 -22.21 25.26
CA ILE A 418 24.06 -23.19 24.95
C ILE A 418 23.96 -24.33 25.98
N GLU A 419 23.39 -25.44 25.58
CA GLU A 419 23.16 -26.59 26.47
C GLU A 419 24.32 -27.57 26.39
N ALA A 420 24.98 -27.71 25.23
CA ALA A 420 26.07 -28.66 25.06
C ALA A 420 27.12 -28.20 24.04
N GLU A 421 28.34 -28.70 24.23
CA GLU A 421 29.41 -28.80 23.24
C GLU A 421 29.36 -30.19 22.59
N VAL A 422 29.60 -30.28 21.29
CA VAL A 422 29.85 -31.55 20.61
C VAL A 422 31.33 -31.63 20.24
N VAL A 423 32.00 -32.67 20.69
CA VAL A 423 33.40 -32.97 20.31
C VAL A 423 33.45 -34.25 19.50
N ASP A 424 34.33 -34.31 18.50
CA ASP A 424 34.53 -35.55 17.73
C ASP A 424 35.32 -36.60 18.51
N ALA A 425 35.56 -37.77 17.87
CA ALA A 425 36.29 -38.87 18.49
C ALA A 425 37.75 -38.53 18.84
N ASP A 426 38.32 -37.50 18.19
CA ASP A 426 39.68 -37.03 18.45
C ASP A 426 39.73 -35.90 19.49
N GLY A 427 38.57 -35.52 20.07
CA GLY A 427 38.45 -34.49 21.09
C GLY A 427 38.40 -33.06 20.53
N LYS A 428 38.23 -32.88 19.23
CA LYS A 428 38.10 -31.56 18.59
C LYS A 428 36.64 -31.11 18.67
N SER A 429 36.43 -29.85 19.04
CA SER A 429 35.09 -29.26 19.06
C SER A 429 34.50 -29.18 17.67
N LEU A 430 33.28 -29.71 17.50
CA LEU A 430 32.42 -29.59 16.34
C LEU A 430 31.47 -28.40 16.50
N GLY A 431 31.38 -27.81 17.69
CA GLY A 431 30.61 -26.60 17.98
C GLY A 431 29.69 -26.71 19.19
N TYR A 432 29.04 -25.59 19.49
CA TYR A 432 28.17 -25.38 20.62
C TYR A 432 26.72 -25.20 20.16
N ALA A 433 25.77 -25.80 20.87
CA ALA A 433 24.35 -25.75 20.49
C ALA A 433 23.40 -26.01 21.65
N GLY A 434 22.10 -25.78 21.43
CA GLY A 434 21.04 -26.37 22.24
C GLY A 434 21.02 -27.89 22.08
N LEU A 435 20.61 -28.62 23.12
CA LEU A 435 20.82 -30.07 23.23
C LEU A 435 20.22 -30.90 22.08
N ASN A 436 19.02 -30.56 21.61
CA ASN A 436 18.42 -31.27 20.48
C ASN A 436 19.28 -31.19 19.19
N ARG A 437 19.90 -30.06 18.93
CA ARG A 437 20.80 -29.87 17.78
C ARG A 437 22.16 -30.57 18.04
N ALA A 438 22.67 -30.52 19.26
CA ALA A 438 23.89 -31.22 19.66
C ALA A 438 23.75 -32.73 19.46
N ILE A 439 22.64 -33.31 19.89
CA ILE A 439 22.34 -34.75 19.67
C ILE A 439 22.27 -35.08 18.17
N LYS A 440 21.59 -34.23 17.37
CA LYS A 440 21.52 -34.44 15.92
C LYS A 440 22.91 -34.39 15.27
N LEU A 441 23.74 -33.43 15.66
CA LEU A 441 25.13 -33.34 15.18
C LEU A 441 25.96 -34.56 15.56
N ALA A 442 25.78 -35.10 16.80
CA ALA A 442 26.45 -36.29 17.25
C ALA A 442 25.98 -37.57 16.53
N GLN A 443 24.70 -37.65 16.16
CA GLN A 443 24.18 -38.76 15.35
C GLN A 443 24.81 -38.81 13.95
N GLU A 444 25.21 -37.66 13.41
CA GLU A 444 25.86 -37.50 12.11
C GLU A 444 27.39 -37.76 12.18
N ASN A 445 27.97 -37.74 13.39
CA ASN A 445 29.42 -37.89 13.63
C ASN A 445 29.70 -39.04 14.61
N GLU A 446 30.02 -40.21 14.06
CA GLU A 446 30.24 -41.43 14.86
C GLU A 446 31.40 -41.27 15.84
N GLY A 447 31.17 -41.70 17.08
CA GLY A 447 32.17 -41.67 18.16
C GLY A 447 32.29 -40.31 18.86
N SER A 448 31.48 -39.32 18.48
CA SER A 448 31.49 -38.02 19.13
C SER A 448 30.94 -38.05 20.56
N THR A 449 31.21 -36.98 21.31
CA THR A 449 30.70 -36.78 22.68
C THR A 449 29.92 -35.49 22.75
N VAL A 450 28.69 -35.55 23.25
CA VAL A 450 27.85 -34.41 23.62
C VAL A 450 28.10 -34.10 25.09
N LYS A 451 28.87 -33.05 25.37
CA LYS A 451 29.25 -32.63 26.71
C LYS A 451 28.34 -31.53 27.20
N LEU A 452 27.61 -31.72 28.30
CA LEU A 452 26.69 -30.71 28.83
C LEU A 452 27.45 -29.52 29.41
N ILE A 453 26.91 -28.32 29.16
CA ILE A 453 27.46 -27.03 29.60
C ILE A 453 26.49 -26.33 30.57
N SER A 454 25.22 -26.18 30.19
CA SER A 454 24.21 -25.56 31.04
C SER A 454 23.59 -26.51 32.03
N GLU A 455 23.12 -25.97 33.14
CA GLU A 455 22.41 -26.73 34.20
C GLU A 455 20.90 -26.51 34.13
N ARG A 456 20.13 -27.41 34.75
CA ARG A 456 18.70 -27.27 35.08
C ARG A 456 17.75 -26.97 33.91
N VAL A 457 18.10 -27.37 32.70
CA VAL A 457 17.21 -27.17 31.53
C VAL A 457 16.27 -28.38 31.40
N PRO A 458 14.95 -28.25 31.59
CA PRO A 458 14.02 -29.36 31.38
C PRO A 458 13.80 -29.57 29.88
N ALA A 459 14.11 -30.72 29.35
CA ALA A 459 13.82 -31.08 27.97
C ALA A 459 13.59 -32.58 27.78
N SER A 460 12.78 -32.93 26.77
CA SER A 460 12.58 -34.30 26.30
C SER A 460 13.35 -34.49 24.99
N ILE A 461 14.27 -35.43 24.97
CA ILE A 461 15.21 -35.70 23.89
C ILE A 461 14.92 -37.08 23.31
N THR A 462 14.72 -37.15 21.98
CA THR A 462 14.56 -38.43 21.29
C THR A 462 15.79 -38.72 20.44
N VAL A 463 16.40 -39.88 20.67
CA VAL A 463 17.53 -40.41 19.89
C VAL A 463 17.03 -41.52 18.98
N THR A 464 17.29 -41.38 17.67
CA THR A 464 16.79 -42.30 16.64
C THR A 464 17.89 -43.14 15.98
N GLY A 465 19.16 -42.85 16.26
CA GLY A 465 20.30 -43.55 15.67
C GLY A 465 21.65 -42.96 16.10
N GLY A 466 22.70 -43.35 15.40
CA GLY A 466 24.07 -42.88 15.65
C GLY A 466 24.79 -43.68 16.72
N LYS A 467 26.11 -43.43 16.83
CA LYS A 467 26.96 -43.99 17.89
C LYS A 467 27.75 -42.87 18.54
N PHE A 468 27.40 -42.49 19.77
CA PHE A 468 28.00 -41.33 20.45
C PHE A 468 27.85 -41.45 21.98
N THR A 469 28.53 -40.54 22.68
CA THR A 469 28.46 -40.42 24.14
C THR A 469 27.73 -39.15 24.55
N VAL A 470 26.90 -39.21 25.59
CA VAL A 470 26.35 -38.08 26.31
C VAL A 470 27.04 -37.98 27.66
N ASP A 471 27.88 -36.96 27.82
CA ASP A 471 28.60 -36.67 29.05
C ASP A 471 27.89 -35.56 29.83
N PHE A 472 27.33 -35.90 30.99
CA PHE A 472 26.68 -34.94 31.88
C PHE A 472 27.66 -33.91 32.47
N ASN A 473 28.98 -34.18 32.40
CA ASN A 473 30.04 -33.26 32.80
C ASN A 473 29.82 -32.63 34.19
N GLY A 474 29.29 -33.41 35.12
CA GLY A 474 28.97 -32.96 36.47
C GLY A 474 27.74 -32.07 36.60
N LYS A 475 27.02 -31.78 35.52
CA LYS A 475 25.86 -30.85 35.52
C LYS A 475 24.62 -31.50 36.13
N GLU A 476 23.83 -30.68 36.85
CA GLU A 476 22.50 -31.05 37.32
C GLU A 476 21.51 -30.88 36.13
N ALA A 477 21.16 -32.00 35.50
CA ALA A 477 20.34 -32.01 34.31
C ALA A 477 18.91 -32.49 34.59
N TYR A 478 17.91 -31.94 33.84
CA TYR A 478 16.48 -32.30 33.97
C TYR A 478 15.98 -32.93 32.65
N TYR A 479 16.85 -33.66 31.96
CA TYR A 479 16.56 -34.22 30.64
C TYR A 479 15.88 -35.60 30.74
N GLN A 480 14.89 -35.82 29.89
CA GLN A 480 14.29 -37.13 29.65
C GLN A 480 14.72 -37.63 28.27
N PHE A 481 15.58 -38.61 28.22
CA PHE A 481 16.04 -39.23 26.98
C PHE A 481 15.16 -40.42 26.60
N THR A 482 14.70 -40.48 25.35
CA THR A 482 14.06 -41.65 24.76
C THR A 482 14.94 -42.17 23.64
N VAL A 483 15.53 -43.32 23.79
CA VAL A 483 16.43 -43.95 22.81
C VAL A 483 15.66 -45.01 22.05
N ASN A 484 15.31 -44.67 20.78
CA ASN A 484 14.59 -45.55 19.87
C ASN A 484 15.53 -46.29 18.89
N GLY A 485 16.81 -45.93 18.85
CA GLY A 485 17.83 -46.56 18.00
C GLY A 485 19.21 -45.99 18.27
N GLY A 486 20.24 -46.67 17.75
CA GLY A 486 21.65 -46.26 17.89
C GLY A 486 22.36 -46.91 19.07
N ASP A 487 23.64 -46.55 19.24
CA ASP A 487 24.56 -47.06 20.28
C ASP A 487 25.01 -45.85 21.14
N VAL A 488 24.36 -45.61 22.25
CA VAL A 488 24.52 -44.40 23.06
C VAL A 488 25.08 -44.71 24.43
N THR A 489 26.20 -44.09 24.77
CA THR A 489 26.77 -44.15 26.11
C THR A 489 26.38 -42.89 26.89
N PHE A 490 25.82 -43.07 28.08
CA PHE A 490 25.58 -42.01 29.05
C PHE A 490 26.60 -42.07 30.15
N THR A 491 27.28 -40.96 30.42
CA THR A 491 28.33 -40.89 31.44
C THR A 491 28.34 -39.51 32.13
N SER A 492 29.18 -39.36 33.15
CA SER A 492 29.57 -38.07 33.68
C SER A 492 31.06 -38.08 33.98
N SER A 493 31.82 -37.27 33.26
CA SER A 493 33.27 -37.10 33.43
C SER A 493 33.63 -36.39 34.74
N ALA A 494 32.69 -35.61 35.30
CA ALA A 494 32.80 -34.95 36.59
C ALA A 494 31.71 -35.46 37.56
N VAL A 495 31.93 -35.25 38.85
CA VAL A 495 30.93 -35.62 39.88
C VAL A 495 29.72 -34.69 39.78
N GLN A 496 28.54 -35.29 39.64
CA GLN A 496 27.28 -34.54 39.70
C GLN A 496 26.95 -34.18 41.17
N ASP A 497 26.90 -32.89 41.46
CA ASP A 497 26.54 -32.37 42.77
C ASP A 497 25.01 -32.27 42.92
N VAL A 498 24.34 -33.41 42.86
CA VAL A 498 22.88 -33.52 43.02
C VAL A 498 22.54 -34.39 44.23
N SER A 499 21.54 -34.01 45.00
CA SER A 499 21.02 -34.84 46.08
C SER A 499 20.29 -36.05 45.47
N ASN A 500 20.51 -37.23 46.05
CA ASN A 500 19.89 -38.47 45.57
C ASN A 500 18.36 -38.50 45.66
N GLN A 501 17.75 -37.51 46.30
CA GLN A 501 16.29 -37.43 46.46
C GLN A 501 15.58 -36.73 45.29
N ASN A 502 16.28 -35.87 44.54
CA ASN A 502 15.70 -35.02 43.48
C ASN A 502 16.41 -35.21 42.13
N LEU A 503 16.57 -36.43 41.66
CA LEU A 503 17.19 -36.74 40.38
C LEU A 503 16.16 -36.67 39.26
N PRO A 504 16.15 -35.61 38.45
CA PRO A 504 15.10 -35.39 37.47
C PRO A 504 15.36 -36.06 36.12
N SER A 505 16.63 -36.39 35.83
CA SER A 505 16.99 -37.00 34.53
C SER A 505 16.60 -38.46 34.45
N GLY A 506 16.05 -38.87 33.30
CA GLY A 506 15.66 -40.24 33.02
C GLY A 506 16.05 -40.69 31.61
N ILE A 507 16.17 -42.02 31.47
CA ILE A 507 16.47 -42.68 30.19
C ILE A 507 15.43 -43.76 29.94
N THR A 508 14.78 -43.72 28.77
CA THR A 508 13.89 -44.75 28.27
C THR A 508 14.48 -45.40 27.03
N VAL A 509 14.68 -46.72 27.06
CA VAL A 509 15.16 -47.53 25.93
C VAL A 509 13.97 -48.24 25.32
N ASN A 510 13.58 -47.88 24.10
CA ASN A 510 12.32 -48.33 23.48
C ASN A 510 12.46 -48.79 22.02
N GLY A 511 13.65 -48.93 21.49
CA GLY A 511 13.90 -49.41 20.12
C GLY A 511 14.57 -50.79 20.15
N THR A 512 14.17 -51.71 19.27
CA THR A 512 14.79 -53.06 19.15
C THR A 512 16.28 -52.98 18.82
N ASP A 513 16.69 -51.96 18.08
CA ASP A 513 18.08 -51.74 17.66
C ASP A 513 18.82 -50.74 18.58
N ALA A 514 18.14 -50.26 19.62
CA ALA A 514 18.77 -49.35 20.59
C ALA A 514 19.73 -50.11 21.50
N LYS A 515 20.94 -49.56 21.63
CA LYS A 515 21.92 -50.00 22.59
C LYS A 515 22.28 -48.84 23.49
N VAL A 516 22.05 -48.97 24.76
CA VAL A 516 22.36 -47.96 25.76
C VAL A 516 23.37 -48.49 26.74
N THR A 517 24.44 -47.76 26.95
CA THR A 517 25.43 -48.02 28.00
C THR A 517 25.38 -46.91 29.04
N ILE A 518 25.30 -47.24 30.32
CA ILE A 518 25.46 -46.32 31.43
C ILE A 518 26.79 -46.61 32.09
N ASP A 519 27.68 -45.62 32.14
CA ASP A 519 29.03 -45.78 32.66
C ASP A 519 29.47 -44.51 33.42
N GLY A 520 30.52 -44.64 34.26
CA GLY A 520 31.11 -43.54 35.03
C GLY A 520 30.25 -43.06 36.21
N LYS A 521 30.42 -41.78 36.58
CA LYS A 521 29.84 -41.18 37.82
C LYS A 521 28.47 -40.54 37.63
N ILE A 522 27.64 -41.13 36.78
CA ILE A 522 26.34 -40.56 36.42
C ILE A 522 25.26 -40.85 37.47
N LYS A 523 24.40 -39.88 37.78
CA LYS A 523 23.24 -40.02 38.68
C LYS A 523 21.94 -39.81 37.92
N LEU A 524 21.05 -40.78 37.93
CA LEU A 524 19.78 -40.81 37.20
C LEU A 524 18.58 -41.03 38.09
N GLY A 525 17.47 -40.36 37.85
CA GLY A 525 16.20 -40.53 38.56
C GLY A 525 15.49 -41.81 38.13
N SER A 526 15.43 -42.08 36.82
CA SER A 526 14.77 -43.28 36.31
C SER A 526 15.46 -43.81 35.04
N VAL A 527 15.54 -45.11 34.95
CA VAL A 527 15.95 -45.82 33.73
C VAL A 527 14.90 -46.87 33.42
N THR A 528 14.32 -46.82 32.23
CA THR A 528 13.30 -47.80 31.80
C THR A 528 13.75 -48.46 30.51
N ILE A 529 13.71 -49.78 30.44
CA ILE A 529 13.91 -50.51 29.19
C ILE A 529 12.66 -51.31 28.84
N SER A 530 12.12 -51.07 27.64
CA SER A 530 10.99 -51.80 27.08
C SER A 530 11.39 -52.71 25.91
N SER A 531 12.45 -52.34 25.18
CA SER A 531 13.07 -53.17 24.12
C SER A 531 14.52 -52.72 23.89
N GLY A 532 15.29 -53.45 23.07
CA GLY A 532 16.70 -53.16 22.80
C GLY A 532 17.65 -53.73 23.87
N ALA A 533 18.78 -53.04 24.10
CA ALA A 533 19.80 -53.49 25.04
C ALA A 533 20.24 -52.36 26.00
N LEU A 534 20.36 -52.66 27.27
CA LEU A 534 20.89 -51.80 28.31
C LEU A 534 22.07 -52.48 29.02
N ALA A 535 23.19 -51.79 29.13
CA ALA A 535 24.33 -52.19 29.96
C ALA A 535 24.59 -51.10 31.01
N VAL A 536 24.75 -51.49 32.26
CA VAL A 536 25.18 -50.61 33.35
C VAL A 536 26.52 -51.14 33.88
N ASN A 537 27.62 -50.39 33.62
CA ASN A 537 28.97 -50.94 33.77
C ASN A 537 29.76 -50.33 34.92
N SER A 538 29.31 -49.30 35.59
CA SER A 538 30.09 -48.63 36.63
C SER A 538 29.46 -48.67 38.01
N ALA A 539 30.19 -49.16 38.98
CA ALA A 539 29.80 -49.12 40.40
C ALA A 539 29.69 -47.70 40.98
N GLU A 540 30.21 -46.70 40.28
CA GLU A 540 30.06 -45.25 40.59
C GLU A 540 28.77 -44.66 40.06
N SER A 541 28.03 -45.37 39.18
CA SER A 541 26.72 -44.95 38.69
C SER A 541 25.64 -45.11 39.75
N TYR A 542 24.75 -44.14 39.85
CA TYR A 542 23.59 -44.21 40.75
C TYR A 542 22.28 -44.07 39.92
N ILE A 543 21.37 -45.02 40.14
CA ILE A 543 20.05 -45.06 39.50
C ILE A 543 18.98 -45.19 40.60
N LYS A 544 18.12 -44.17 40.76
CA LYS A 544 17.07 -44.21 41.78
C LYS A 544 16.02 -45.28 41.49
N GLU A 545 15.59 -45.42 40.24
CA GLU A 545 14.66 -46.47 39.82
C GLU A 545 15.10 -47.10 38.49
N LEU A 546 15.33 -48.42 38.46
CA LEU A 546 15.53 -49.16 37.23
C LEU A 546 14.31 -50.06 36.96
N SER A 547 13.61 -49.82 35.85
CA SER A 547 12.44 -50.59 35.43
C SER A 547 12.74 -51.39 34.15
N ILE A 548 12.69 -52.71 34.23
CA ILE A 548 12.96 -53.64 33.12
C ILE A 548 11.64 -54.29 32.72
N ASN A 549 11.08 -53.84 31.60
CA ASN A 549 9.82 -54.32 31.05
C ASN A 549 10.01 -55.20 29.80
N GLY A 550 11.21 -55.27 29.25
CA GLY A 550 11.58 -56.07 28.07
C GLY A 550 13.04 -55.83 27.66
N GLY A 551 13.45 -56.40 26.51
CA GLY A 551 14.80 -56.23 25.97
C GLY A 551 15.86 -57.06 26.71
N LYS A 552 17.15 -56.70 26.56
CA LYS A 552 18.29 -57.31 27.21
C LYS A 552 18.94 -56.33 28.17
N THR A 553 19.07 -56.70 29.44
CA THR A 553 19.69 -55.84 30.46
C THR A 553 20.88 -56.61 31.15
N VAL A 554 22.02 -55.91 31.18
CA VAL A 554 23.20 -56.41 31.91
C VAL A 554 23.64 -55.35 32.92
N VAL A 555 23.65 -55.67 34.19
CA VAL A 555 24.16 -54.80 35.26
C VAL A 555 25.42 -55.40 35.82
N ASN A 556 26.58 -54.84 35.46
CA ASN A 556 27.89 -55.27 35.92
C ASN A 556 28.35 -54.56 37.20
N GLY A 557 27.73 -53.42 37.52
CA GLY A 557 27.94 -52.60 38.69
C GLY A 557 27.08 -51.36 38.68
N ALA A 558 26.35 -51.07 39.78
CA ALA A 558 25.62 -49.81 39.98
C ALA A 558 25.12 -49.71 41.42
N ASN A 559 24.83 -48.47 41.88
CA ASN A 559 24.00 -48.23 43.05
C ASN A 559 22.56 -48.06 42.60
N ILE A 560 21.63 -48.91 42.93
CA ILE A 560 20.25 -48.92 42.53
C ILE A 560 19.32 -48.91 43.72
N ASP A 561 18.51 -47.87 43.97
CA ASP A 561 17.59 -47.82 45.11
C ASP A 561 16.37 -48.74 44.91
N ALA A 562 15.82 -48.73 43.66
CA ALA A 562 14.65 -49.57 43.36
C ALA A 562 14.84 -50.29 42.00
N LEU A 563 14.67 -51.63 42.03
CA LEU A 563 14.70 -52.45 40.82
C LEU A 563 13.34 -53.09 40.60
N LYS A 564 12.76 -52.88 39.42
CA LYS A 564 11.51 -53.52 38.98
C LYS A 564 11.78 -54.32 37.71
N ALA A 565 11.70 -55.63 37.76
CA ALA A 565 11.90 -56.51 36.62
C ALA A 565 10.57 -57.23 36.29
N ASN A 566 9.90 -56.73 35.21
CA ASN A 566 8.59 -57.22 34.76
C ASN A 566 8.72 -58.12 33.50
N GLY A 567 9.88 -58.16 32.86
CA GLY A 567 10.11 -58.88 31.59
C GLY A 567 11.52 -58.71 31.06
N GLY A 568 11.83 -59.33 29.92
CA GLY A 568 13.14 -59.26 29.25
C GLY A 568 14.20 -60.23 29.82
N ASP A 569 15.35 -60.28 29.14
CA ASP A 569 16.51 -61.09 29.55
C ASP A 569 17.40 -60.21 30.43
N THR A 570 17.53 -60.57 31.72
CA THR A 570 18.26 -59.78 32.71
C THR A 570 19.40 -60.52 33.35
N VAL A 571 20.60 -59.97 33.37
CA VAL A 571 21.76 -60.47 34.11
C VAL A 571 22.24 -59.37 35.06
N ILE A 572 22.26 -59.68 36.34
CA ILE A 572 22.74 -58.75 37.38
C ILE A 572 23.94 -59.38 38.03
N ASN A 573 25.13 -58.86 37.81
CA ASN A 573 26.36 -59.40 38.37
C ASN A 573 26.73 -58.74 39.71
N TYR A 574 26.49 -57.48 39.88
CA TYR A 574 26.78 -56.70 41.08
C TYR A 574 25.90 -55.49 41.24
N VAL A 575 25.21 -55.29 42.33
CA VAL A 575 24.41 -54.12 42.73
C VAL A 575 24.64 -53.85 44.21
N THR A 576 24.87 -52.60 44.58
CA THR A 576 24.96 -52.17 45.99
C THR A 576 23.77 -51.22 46.30
#